data_ce1b4f76e054c146c5c433d8ece8a831
#
_entry.id   ce1b4f76e054c146c5c433d8ece8a831
#
_cell.length_a   1.000
_cell.length_b   1.000
_cell.length_c   1.000
_cell.angle_alpha   90.00
_cell.angle_beta   90.00
_cell.angle_gamma   90.00
#
_symmetry.space_group_name_H-M   'P 1'
#
loop_
_entity.id
_entity.type
_entity.pdbx_description
1 polymer ?
#
loop_
_entity_poly.entity_id
_entity_poly.type
_entity_poly.pdbx_seq_one_letter_code
_entity_poly.pdbx_strand_id
1 'polypeptide(L)'
;MVSFFKCSNFIFTFLFSVEFVVSGLVLLLGITFINKFYNLKQTELPKSENDFTVMSYNVRLFNKFKWYQKANIPSQIAKFVEDKNPDILCIQEYSDLEKTKFLKYKYQQIFKEGKNIIVGNAIFSKYKIIDKGVINFPNSTNNAVYADIIKDKDTLRIYSMHLQSIKISTDIEDEEIQKMNESKTKYIFRKISGAFTKQQEQALLLKEHYSECKYKKIICGDMNNSAFSFVYRTIKGSMQDTFEANGSGFGKTYNFKYYPARIDYIFADKAIQVKSFETLNDFYNSDHFPLISRLEIK
;
A
#
# COMPACT_ATOMS: atom_id res chain seq x y z
N MET A 1 30.92 -20.52 -53.51
CA MET A 1 29.70 -20.74 -52.70
C MET A 1 29.94 -20.98 -51.22
N VAL A 2 31.12 -21.41 -50.80
CA VAL A 2 31.43 -21.73 -49.35
C VAL A 2 31.68 -20.46 -48.47
N SER A 3 32.09 -19.33 -49.08
CA SER A 3 32.45 -18.12 -48.31
C SER A 3 31.22 -17.31 -47.81
N PHE A 4 30.10 -17.36 -48.52
CA PHE A 4 28.86 -16.62 -48.11
C PHE A 4 28.16 -17.26 -46.91
N PHE A 5 28.21 -18.59 -46.78
CA PHE A 5 27.59 -19.31 -45.63
C PHE A 5 28.32 -19.08 -44.31
N LYS A 6 29.65 -18.93 -44.34
CA LYS A 6 30.41 -18.65 -43.11
C LYS A 6 30.17 -17.25 -42.56
N CYS A 7 30.01 -16.26 -43.43
CA CYS A 7 29.75 -14.88 -43.02
C CYS A 7 28.32 -14.71 -42.41
N SER A 8 27.33 -15.39 -43.01
CA SER A 8 25.94 -15.37 -42.51
C SER A 8 25.82 -16.00 -41.11
N ASN A 9 26.49 -17.16 -40.90
CA ASN A 9 26.48 -17.81 -39.57
C ASN A 9 27.20 -16.96 -38.50
N PHE A 10 28.29 -16.31 -38.87
CA PHE A 10 29.03 -15.45 -37.94
C PHE A 10 28.22 -14.22 -37.51
N ILE A 11 27.54 -13.55 -38.46
CA ILE A 11 26.66 -12.40 -38.16
C ILE A 11 25.46 -12.84 -37.34
N PHE A 12 24.84 -13.99 -37.68
CA PHE A 12 23.72 -14.52 -36.90
C PHE A 12 24.12 -14.90 -35.47
N THR A 13 25.27 -15.58 -35.29
CA THR A 13 25.82 -15.91 -33.95
C THR A 13 26.22 -14.68 -33.19
N PHE A 14 26.75 -13.64 -33.84
CA PHE A 14 27.12 -12.38 -33.22
C PHE A 14 25.87 -11.60 -32.77
N LEU A 15 24.83 -11.47 -33.60
CA LEU A 15 23.57 -10.82 -33.24
C LEU A 15 22.90 -11.58 -32.11
N PHE A 16 22.87 -12.90 -32.16
CA PHE A 16 22.31 -13.71 -31.08
C PHE A 16 23.06 -13.53 -29.75
N SER A 17 24.40 -13.43 -29.78
CA SER A 17 25.21 -13.17 -28.58
C SER A 17 25.02 -11.77 -28.04
N VAL A 18 24.82 -10.74 -28.87
CA VAL A 18 24.51 -9.37 -28.45
C VAL A 18 23.14 -9.29 -27.79
N GLU A 19 22.12 -9.92 -28.36
CA GLU A 19 20.78 -10.00 -27.75
C GLU A 19 20.80 -10.67 -26.38
N PHE A 20 21.55 -11.76 -26.22
CA PHE A 20 21.75 -12.43 -24.94
C PHE A 20 22.47 -11.53 -23.92
N VAL A 21 23.51 -10.82 -24.32
CA VAL A 21 24.25 -9.90 -23.46
C VAL A 21 23.37 -8.73 -23.04
N VAL A 22 22.64 -8.13 -23.99
CA VAL A 22 21.70 -7.03 -23.69
C VAL A 22 20.59 -7.50 -22.73
N SER A 23 19.99 -8.67 -23.02
CA SER A 23 18.97 -9.26 -22.14
C SER A 23 19.50 -9.57 -20.75
N GLY A 24 20.72 -10.12 -20.67
CA GLY A 24 21.40 -10.35 -19.40
C GLY A 24 21.66 -9.06 -18.61
N LEU A 25 22.11 -7.99 -19.28
CA LEU A 25 22.28 -6.68 -18.65
C LEU A 25 20.96 -6.09 -18.16
N VAL A 26 19.90 -6.18 -18.95
CA VAL A 26 18.55 -5.72 -18.53
C VAL A 26 18.07 -6.50 -17.31
N LEU A 27 18.26 -7.82 -17.29
CA LEU A 27 17.91 -8.65 -16.13
C LEU A 27 18.74 -8.28 -14.89
N LEU A 28 20.05 -8.08 -15.04
CA LEU A 28 20.94 -7.66 -13.95
C LEU A 28 20.54 -6.28 -13.38
N LEU A 29 20.23 -5.31 -14.23
CA LEU A 29 19.74 -3.99 -13.82
C LEU A 29 18.35 -4.08 -13.19
N GLY A 30 17.51 -4.97 -13.69
CA GLY A 30 16.14 -5.18 -13.20
C GLY A 30 16.07 -5.90 -11.86
N ILE A 31 17.09 -6.71 -11.50
CA ILE A 31 17.06 -7.55 -10.29
C ILE A 31 16.89 -6.76 -9.00
N THR A 32 17.43 -5.53 -8.96
CA THR A 32 17.31 -4.61 -7.82
C THR A 32 15.87 -4.12 -7.59
N PHE A 33 15.01 -4.26 -8.60
CA PHE A 33 13.61 -3.85 -8.56
C PHE A 33 12.65 -5.02 -8.32
N ILE A 34 13.13 -6.27 -8.43
CA ILE A 34 12.27 -7.46 -8.30
C ILE A 34 11.59 -7.50 -6.93
N ASN A 35 12.32 -7.21 -5.86
CA ASN A 35 11.80 -7.24 -4.49
C ASN A 35 10.64 -6.27 -4.24
N LYS A 36 10.48 -5.25 -5.10
CA LYS A 36 9.34 -4.32 -5.03
C LYS A 36 8.03 -4.95 -5.52
N PHE A 37 8.12 -5.99 -6.32
CA PHE A 37 6.98 -6.62 -6.99
C PHE A 37 6.79 -8.07 -6.56
N TYR A 38 7.91 -8.80 -6.43
CA TYR A 38 7.93 -10.21 -6.05
C TYR A 38 9.06 -10.46 -5.07
N ASN A 39 8.76 -11.04 -3.92
CA ASN A 39 9.76 -11.42 -2.94
C ASN A 39 9.88 -12.95 -2.87
N LEU A 40 11.08 -13.44 -3.15
CA LEU A 40 11.38 -14.89 -3.16
C LEU A 40 11.43 -15.48 -1.75
N LYS A 41 11.69 -14.66 -0.73
CA LYS A 41 12.10 -15.15 0.58
C LYS A 41 11.31 -14.49 1.69
N GLN A 42 10.39 -15.25 2.27
CA GLN A 42 9.88 -14.91 3.60
C GLN A 42 10.86 -15.44 4.65
N THR A 43 11.48 -14.55 5.41
CA THR A 43 12.26 -14.94 6.58
C THR A 43 11.50 -14.45 7.81
N GLU A 44 10.58 -15.27 8.30
CA GLU A 44 9.95 -14.98 9.58
C GLU A 44 10.98 -15.09 10.71
N LEU A 45 11.21 -13.98 11.41
CA LEU A 45 12.11 -13.96 12.55
C LEU A 45 11.40 -14.50 13.80
N PRO A 46 12.14 -15.09 14.76
CA PRO A 46 11.57 -15.59 16.00
C PRO A 46 10.72 -14.55 16.74
N LYS A 47 9.65 -15.01 17.39
CA LYS A 47 8.81 -14.16 18.23
C LYS A 47 9.59 -13.73 19.48
N SER A 48 9.34 -12.50 19.93
CA SER A 48 9.83 -11.97 21.21
C SER A 48 8.68 -11.31 21.97
N GLU A 49 8.86 -11.09 23.27
CA GLU A 49 7.87 -10.39 24.11
C GLU A 49 7.74 -8.91 23.73
N ASN A 50 8.76 -8.34 23.08
CA ASN A 50 8.80 -6.95 22.63
C ASN A 50 8.12 -6.75 21.28
N ASP A 51 7.70 -7.83 20.60
CA ASP A 51 7.01 -7.74 19.33
C ASP A 51 5.67 -6.99 19.47
N PHE A 52 5.30 -6.30 18.42
CA PHE A 52 3.97 -5.74 18.25
C PHE A 52 3.53 -5.85 16.79
N THR A 53 2.23 -5.82 16.57
CA THR A 53 1.64 -6.02 15.26
C THR A 53 0.91 -4.78 14.77
N VAL A 54 1.14 -4.44 13.50
CA VAL A 54 0.47 -3.35 12.80
C VAL A 54 -0.29 -3.92 11.62
N MET A 55 -1.59 -3.59 11.53
CA MET A 55 -2.43 -3.93 10.40
C MET A 55 -2.84 -2.65 9.66
N SER A 56 -2.81 -2.68 8.32
CA SER A 56 -3.35 -1.65 7.45
C SER A 56 -4.43 -2.24 6.54
N TYR A 57 -5.58 -1.57 6.44
CA TYR A 57 -6.67 -2.06 5.63
C TYR A 57 -7.55 -0.94 5.07
N ASN A 58 -7.62 -0.82 3.74
CA ASN A 58 -8.65 -0.03 3.08
C ASN A 58 -9.95 -0.86 3.03
N VAL A 59 -10.96 -0.42 3.77
CA VAL A 59 -12.22 -1.16 3.97
C VAL A 59 -13.31 -0.81 2.97
N ARG A 60 -13.02 0.01 1.97
CA ARG A 60 -13.99 0.46 0.95
C ARG A 60 -15.33 0.85 1.57
N LEU A 61 -15.31 1.83 2.49
CA LEU A 61 -16.49 2.32 3.20
C LEU A 61 -17.34 1.20 3.86
N PHE A 62 -16.72 0.07 4.22
CA PHE A 62 -17.41 -1.13 4.73
C PHE A 62 -18.55 -1.60 3.83
N ASN A 63 -18.37 -1.53 2.49
CA ASN A 63 -19.36 -1.89 1.50
C ASN A 63 -20.68 -1.08 1.58
N LYS A 64 -20.62 0.18 2.00
CA LYS A 64 -21.78 1.07 2.17
C LYS A 64 -22.68 1.14 0.94
N PHE A 65 -22.11 1.08 -0.25
CA PHE A 65 -22.83 1.16 -1.52
C PHE A 65 -23.16 -0.23 -2.12
N LYS A 66 -22.99 -1.31 -1.35
CA LYS A 66 -23.33 -2.69 -1.74
C LYS A 66 -22.62 -3.16 -3.03
N TRP A 67 -21.36 -2.76 -3.25
CA TRP A 67 -20.55 -3.27 -4.38
C TRP A 67 -20.42 -4.80 -4.35
N TYR A 68 -20.38 -5.38 -3.15
CA TYR A 68 -20.43 -6.82 -2.94
C TYR A 68 -21.81 -7.21 -2.41
N GLN A 69 -22.41 -8.22 -3.04
CA GLN A 69 -23.72 -8.78 -2.63
C GLN A 69 -23.60 -9.73 -1.42
N LYS A 70 -22.63 -9.49 -0.55
CA LYS A 70 -22.46 -10.23 0.71
C LYS A 70 -23.18 -9.52 1.85
N ALA A 71 -23.86 -10.32 2.68
CA ALA A 71 -24.48 -9.80 3.89
C ALA A 71 -23.42 -9.51 4.98
N ASN A 72 -23.67 -8.50 5.81
CA ASN A 72 -22.92 -8.23 7.04
C ASN A 72 -21.41 -8.01 6.88
N ILE A 73 -20.94 -7.46 5.76
CA ILE A 73 -19.52 -7.16 5.53
C ILE A 73 -18.88 -6.37 6.69
N PRO A 74 -19.51 -5.31 7.25
CA PRO A 74 -18.95 -4.59 8.39
C PRO A 74 -18.64 -5.50 9.59
N SER A 75 -19.58 -6.37 9.94
CA SER A 75 -19.41 -7.31 11.06
C SER A 75 -18.36 -8.37 10.77
N GLN A 76 -18.25 -8.82 9.51
CA GLN A 76 -17.21 -9.76 9.09
C GLN A 76 -15.81 -9.12 9.16
N ILE A 77 -15.68 -7.84 8.75
CA ILE A 77 -14.42 -7.09 8.88
C ILE A 77 -14.06 -6.93 10.37
N ALA A 78 -15.02 -6.54 11.22
CA ALA A 78 -14.76 -6.39 12.65
C ALA A 78 -14.30 -7.71 13.29
N LYS A 79 -15.00 -8.82 12.99
CA LYS A 79 -14.62 -10.14 13.48
C LYS A 79 -13.23 -10.57 12.97
N PHE A 80 -12.93 -10.36 11.70
CA PHE A 80 -11.63 -10.68 11.13
C PHE A 80 -10.49 -9.92 11.83
N VAL A 81 -10.67 -8.61 12.05
CA VAL A 81 -9.71 -7.80 12.81
C VAL A 81 -9.59 -8.31 14.25
N GLU A 82 -10.70 -8.70 14.86
CA GLU A 82 -10.70 -9.27 16.22
C GLU A 82 -9.94 -10.61 16.30
N ASP A 83 -10.13 -11.48 15.32
CA ASP A 83 -9.44 -12.78 15.22
C ASP A 83 -7.94 -12.62 14.97
N LYS A 84 -7.53 -11.66 14.10
CA LYS A 84 -6.12 -11.32 13.86
C LYS A 84 -5.49 -10.54 15.01
N ASN A 85 -6.30 -9.82 15.78
CA ASN A 85 -5.96 -9.12 17.02
C ASN A 85 -4.69 -8.24 16.94
N PRO A 86 -4.50 -7.39 15.90
CA PRO A 86 -3.33 -6.52 15.81
C PRO A 86 -3.27 -5.53 16.98
N ASP A 87 -2.06 -5.05 17.32
CA ASP A 87 -1.89 -4.08 18.41
C ASP A 87 -2.22 -2.67 17.95
N ILE A 88 -1.96 -2.39 16.67
CA ILE A 88 -2.28 -1.15 15.99
C ILE A 88 -3.01 -1.48 14.69
N LEU A 89 -4.15 -0.81 14.45
CA LEU A 89 -4.97 -0.97 13.26
C LEU A 89 -5.13 0.38 12.56
N CYS A 90 -4.66 0.48 11.33
CA CYS A 90 -4.83 1.62 10.44
C CYS A 90 -5.89 1.30 9.39
N ILE A 91 -6.95 2.11 9.32
CA ILE A 91 -8.05 1.90 8.37
C ILE A 91 -8.15 3.10 7.44
N GLN A 92 -8.23 2.82 6.14
CA GLN A 92 -8.54 3.79 5.09
C GLN A 92 -9.97 3.58 4.61
N GLU A 93 -10.56 4.63 4.04
CA GLU A 93 -11.98 4.69 3.69
C GLU A 93 -12.91 4.32 4.85
N TYR A 94 -12.52 4.71 6.05
CA TYR A 94 -13.35 4.54 7.24
C TYR A 94 -14.61 5.39 7.13
N SER A 95 -15.76 4.77 7.39
CA SER A 95 -17.04 5.46 7.48
C SER A 95 -17.81 5.01 8.72
N ASP A 96 -18.74 5.85 9.21
CA ASP A 96 -19.62 5.46 10.32
C ASP A 96 -20.65 4.43 9.81
N LEU A 97 -20.45 3.21 10.25
CA LEU A 97 -21.49 2.21 10.26
C LEU A 97 -21.72 1.89 11.73
N GLU A 98 -22.92 2.17 12.22
CA GLU A 98 -23.29 2.08 13.64
C GLU A 98 -22.95 0.74 14.32
N LYS A 99 -22.72 -0.30 13.51
CA LYS A 99 -22.49 -1.68 13.97
C LYS A 99 -21.01 -2.11 13.98
N THR A 100 -20.09 -1.34 13.39
CA THR A 100 -18.68 -1.74 13.34
C THR A 100 -17.93 -1.12 14.50
N LYS A 101 -17.81 -1.86 15.60
CA LYS A 101 -17.05 -1.43 16.78
C LYS A 101 -15.81 -2.28 16.95
N PHE A 102 -14.66 -1.65 16.97
CA PHE A 102 -13.38 -2.31 17.29
C PHE A 102 -13.14 -2.24 18.81
N LEU A 103 -13.91 -3.02 19.57
CA LEU A 103 -14.03 -2.91 21.04
C LEU A 103 -12.73 -3.21 21.80
N LYS A 104 -11.80 -3.95 21.20
CA LYS A 104 -10.51 -4.30 21.83
C LYS A 104 -9.54 -3.11 21.89
N TYR A 105 -9.82 -2.01 21.17
CA TYR A 105 -8.93 -0.86 21.13
C TYR A 105 -9.41 0.23 22.08
N LYS A 106 -8.59 0.48 23.11
CA LYS A 106 -8.90 1.49 24.11
C LYS A 106 -8.68 2.92 23.60
N TYR A 107 -7.77 3.08 22.63
CA TYR A 107 -7.39 4.40 22.12
C TYR A 107 -7.62 4.46 20.62
N GLN A 108 -8.04 5.64 20.15
CA GLN A 108 -8.33 5.85 18.73
C GLN A 108 -8.06 7.28 18.28
N GLN A 109 -7.67 7.41 17.03
CA GLN A 109 -7.69 8.64 16.24
C GLN A 109 -8.54 8.39 15.00
N ILE A 110 -9.64 9.13 14.86
CA ILE A 110 -10.55 9.01 13.72
C ILE A 110 -10.77 10.42 13.17
N PHE A 111 -10.58 10.57 11.87
CA PHE A 111 -10.96 11.77 11.13
C PHE A 111 -11.78 11.37 9.92
N LYS A 112 -12.88 12.08 9.72
CA LYS A 112 -13.83 11.88 8.64
C LYS A 112 -14.29 13.22 8.11
N GLU A 113 -14.39 13.31 6.81
CA GLU A 113 -14.85 14.51 6.11
C GLU A 113 -15.80 14.14 4.97
N GLY A 114 -16.64 15.07 4.57
CA GLY A 114 -17.55 14.95 3.44
C GLY A 114 -18.95 15.41 3.75
N LYS A 115 -19.66 15.86 2.73
CA LYS A 115 -21.06 16.32 2.85
C LYS A 115 -22.05 15.19 2.63
N ASN A 116 -21.93 14.49 1.50
CA ASN A 116 -22.84 13.40 1.10
C ASN A 116 -22.29 12.02 1.46
N ILE A 117 -20.98 11.87 1.34
CA ILE A 117 -20.24 10.65 1.68
C ILE A 117 -19.22 11.06 2.75
N ILE A 118 -19.43 10.57 3.96
CA ILE A 118 -18.50 10.78 5.06
C ILE A 118 -17.47 9.65 4.99
N VAL A 119 -16.23 10.02 4.75
CA VAL A 119 -15.10 9.10 4.58
C VAL A 119 -13.86 9.67 5.25
N GLY A 120 -12.98 8.81 5.72
CA GLY A 120 -11.73 9.26 6.31
C GLY A 120 -10.76 8.13 6.63
N ASN A 121 -9.87 8.43 7.54
CA ASN A 121 -8.86 7.51 8.05
C ASN A 121 -9.01 7.32 9.55
N ALA A 122 -8.64 6.14 10.03
CA ALA A 122 -8.64 5.85 11.45
C ALA A 122 -7.39 5.09 11.87
N ILE A 123 -6.96 5.34 13.11
CA ILE A 123 -5.95 4.56 13.83
C ILE A 123 -6.58 4.09 15.12
N PHE A 124 -6.58 2.79 15.35
CA PHE A 124 -6.98 2.16 16.60
C PHE A 124 -5.74 1.55 17.24
N SER A 125 -5.59 1.72 18.56
CA SER A 125 -4.42 1.28 19.29
C SER A 125 -4.78 0.64 20.64
N LYS A 126 -4.12 -0.47 20.97
CA LYS A 126 -4.13 -1.01 22.34
C LYS A 126 -3.24 -0.16 23.26
N TYR A 127 -2.22 0.51 22.68
CA TYR A 127 -1.30 1.38 23.39
C TYR A 127 -1.88 2.78 23.56
N LYS A 128 -1.43 3.47 24.62
CA LYS A 128 -1.89 4.82 24.94
C LYS A 128 -1.46 5.81 23.84
N ILE A 129 -2.44 6.57 23.33
CA ILE A 129 -2.20 7.71 22.45
C ILE A 129 -1.97 8.94 23.32
N ILE A 130 -0.88 9.67 23.09
CA ILE A 130 -0.50 10.90 23.84
C ILE A 130 -0.64 12.16 23.00
N ASP A 131 -0.56 12.04 21.68
CA ASP A 131 -0.84 13.12 20.72
C ASP A 131 -1.42 12.53 19.44
N LYS A 132 -2.20 13.33 18.72
CA LYS A 132 -2.87 12.89 17.49
C LYS A 132 -3.32 14.09 16.66
N GLY A 133 -3.42 13.91 15.35
CA GLY A 133 -3.84 14.97 14.46
C GLY A 133 -4.17 14.50 13.06
N VAL A 134 -4.34 15.47 12.18
CA VAL A 134 -4.76 15.28 10.79
C VAL A 134 -3.85 16.08 9.86
N ILE A 135 -3.50 15.51 8.75
CA ILE A 135 -2.82 16.16 7.63
C ILE A 135 -3.85 16.25 6.51
N ASN A 136 -4.42 17.44 6.34
CA ASN A 136 -5.39 17.71 5.29
C ASN A 136 -4.65 17.92 3.97
N PHE A 137 -5.15 17.29 2.91
CA PHE A 137 -4.62 17.48 1.56
C PHE A 137 -5.47 18.52 0.82
N PRO A 138 -4.88 19.63 0.34
CA PRO A 138 -5.61 20.68 -0.34
C PRO A 138 -6.43 20.16 -1.53
N ASN A 139 -7.65 20.67 -1.69
CA ASN A 139 -8.56 20.32 -2.78
C ASN A 139 -8.84 18.83 -2.93
N SER A 140 -8.88 18.11 -1.80
CA SER A 140 -9.11 16.67 -1.76
C SER A 140 -9.90 16.31 -0.49
N THR A 141 -10.71 15.27 -0.55
CA THR A 141 -11.30 14.61 0.62
C THR A 141 -10.38 13.52 1.19
N ASN A 142 -9.27 13.24 0.51
CA ASN A 142 -8.23 12.38 1.01
C ASN A 142 -7.41 13.12 2.08
N ASN A 143 -6.87 12.39 3.02
CA ASN A 143 -6.10 12.93 4.13
C ASN A 143 -5.14 11.88 4.69
N ALA A 144 -4.33 12.25 5.65
CA ALA A 144 -3.66 11.33 6.55
C ALA A 144 -3.96 11.70 8.00
N VAL A 145 -4.04 10.73 8.87
CA VAL A 145 -4.11 10.93 10.32
C VAL A 145 -2.83 10.42 10.96
N TYR A 146 -2.45 11.00 12.09
CA TYR A 146 -1.37 10.47 12.90
C TYR A 146 -1.76 10.29 14.37
N ALA A 147 -1.05 9.40 15.04
CA ALA A 147 -1.15 9.21 16.48
C ALA A 147 0.24 8.88 17.05
N ASP A 148 0.61 9.57 18.12
CA ASP A 148 1.80 9.27 18.93
C ASP A 148 1.39 8.29 20.03
N ILE A 149 1.96 7.10 19.98
CA ILE A 149 1.66 6.03 20.93
C ILE A 149 2.87 5.75 21.83
N ILE A 150 2.59 5.38 23.08
CA ILE A 150 3.62 4.89 24.00
C ILE A 150 3.64 3.35 23.95
N LYS A 151 4.75 2.78 23.50
CA LYS A 151 5.06 1.36 23.64
C LYS A 151 6.29 1.22 24.52
N ASP A 152 6.07 0.68 25.72
CA ASP A 152 7.11 0.53 26.75
C ASP A 152 7.78 1.89 27.08
N LYS A 153 9.05 2.06 26.75
CA LYS A 153 9.83 3.29 26.96
C LYS A 153 9.91 4.18 25.71
N ASP A 154 9.40 3.71 24.59
CA ASP A 154 9.46 4.40 23.30
C ASP A 154 8.16 5.10 22.94
N THR A 155 8.28 6.22 22.26
CA THR A 155 7.16 6.85 21.55
C THR A 155 7.28 6.57 20.07
N LEU A 156 6.21 6.07 19.48
CA LEU A 156 6.10 5.79 18.04
C LEU A 156 5.05 6.71 17.44
N ARG A 157 5.35 7.34 16.30
CA ARG A 157 4.35 8.03 15.49
C ARG A 157 3.82 7.11 14.39
N ILE A 158 2.54 6.85 14.44
CA ILE A 158 1.82 6.04 13.45
C ILE A 158 1.05 6.98 12.53
N TYR A 159 1.15 6.73 11.23
CA TYR A 159 0.35 7.40 10.20
C TYR A 159 -0.58 6.39 9.53
N SER A 160 -1.83 6.81 9.29
CA SER A 160 -2.76 6.15 8.37
C SER A 160 -3.07 7.14 7.25
N MET A 161 -2.68 6.82 6.01
CA MET A 161 -2.83 7.70 4.85
C MET A 161 -3.71 7.08 3.78
N HIS A 162 -4.44 7.94 3.06
CA HIS A 162 -5.12 7.57 1.82
C HIS A 162 -4.89 8.69 0.81
N LEU A 163 -4.11 8.41 -0.23
CA LEU A 163 -3.81 9.38 -1.28
C LEU A 163 -4.88 9.37 -2.38
N GLN A 164 -4.83 10.38 -3.25
CA GLN A 164 -5.78 10.55 -4.34
C GLN A 164 -5.92 9.31 -5.20
N SER A 165 -7.14 8.77 -5.30
CA SER A 165 -7.46 7.68 -6.21
C SER A 165 -7.52 8.18 -7.67
N ILE A 166 -7.09 7.33 -8.60
CA ILE A 166 -7.21 7.58 -10.05
C ILE A 166 -8.69 7.52 -10.47
N LYS A 167 -9.56 6.86 -9.70
CA LYS A 167 -10.99 6.70 -9.99
C LYS A 167 -11.27 6.13 -11.38
N ILE A 168 -10.46 5.19 -11.83
CA ILE A 168 -10.74 4.37 -13.00
C ILE A 168 -11.46 3.13 -12.46
N SER A 169 -12.69 2.89 -12.97
CA SER A 169 -13.43 1.69 -12.61
C SER A 169 -12.64 0.44 -13.00
N THR A 170 -12.55 -0.51 -12.08
CA THR A 170 -11.98 -1.84 -12.36
C THR A 170 -12.86 -2.68 -13.27
N ASP A 171 -14.12 -2.26 -13.39
CA ASP A 171 -15.15 -2.86 -14.23
C ASP A 171 -15.16 -2.27 -15.65
N ILE A 172 -14.01 -1.79 -16.14
CA ILE A 172 -13.85 -1.52 -17.58
C ILE A 172 -13.96 -2.87 -18.24
N GLU A 173 -15.15 -3.18 -18.75
CA GLU A 173 -15.41 -4.40 -19.49
C GLU A 173 -14.45 -4.48 -20.69
N ASP A 174 -14.00 -5.69 -21.02
CA ASP A 174 -13.08 -5.92 -22.14
C ASP A 174 -13.60 -5.27 -23.46
N GLU A 175 -14.93 -5.16 -23.60
CA GLU A 175 -15.59 -4.43 -24.68
C GLU A 175 -15.34 -2.92 -24.69
N GLU A 176 -15.16 -2.29 -23.51
CA GLU A 176 -14.83 -0.85 -23.45
C GLU A 176 -13.37 -0.56 -23.83
N ILE A 177 -12.47 -1.50 -23.54
CA ILE A 177 -11.05 -1.41 -23.97
C ILE A 177 -10.97 -1.55 -25.50
N GLN A 178 -11.75 -2.47 -26.09
CA GLN A 178 -11.79 -2.66 -27.55
C GLN A 178 -12.42 -1.47 -28.29
N LYS A 179 -13.28 -0.70 -27.64
CA LYS A 179 -13.93 0.52 -28.19
C LYS A 179 -13.14 1.81 -27.87
N MET A 180 -11.88 1.70 -27.46
CA MET A 180 -11.02 2.87 -27.18
C MET A 180 -10.77 3.68 -28.44
N ASN A 181 -11.15 4.94 -28.42
CA ASN A 181 -10.83 5.93 -29.45
C ASN A 181 -9.86 6.98 -28.88
N GLU A 182 -9.30 7.83 -29.78
CA GLU A 182 -8.33 8.85 -29.39
C GLU A 182 -8.87 9.82 -28.30
N SER A 183 -10.13 10.17 -28.36
CA SER A 183 -10.77 11.07 -27.37
C SER A 183 -10.85 10.43 -25.98
N LYS A 184 -11.25 9.15 -25.90
CA LYS A 184 -11.34 8.40 -24.65
C LYS A 184 -9.94 8.16 -24.05
N THR A 185 -8.96 7.86 -24.88
CA THR A 185 -7.55 7.72 -24.49
C THR A 185 -7.00 9.02 -23.89
N LYS A 186 -7.22 10.16 -24.52
CA LYS A 186 -6.84 11.48 -24.01
C LYS A 186 -7.53 11.81 -22.67
N TYR A 187 -8.81 11.46 -22.55
CA TYR A 187 -9.54 11.64 -21.29
C TYR A 187 -8.95 10.82 -20.15
N ILE A 188 -8.71 9.53 -20.37
CA ILE A 188 -8.09 8.62 -19.37
C ILE A 188 -6.70 9.13 -18.98
N PHE A 189 -5.86 9.48 -19.96
CA PHE A 189 -4.52 10.01 -19.71
C PHE A 189 -4.57 11.28 -18.86
N ARG A 190 -5.47 12.22 -19.13
CA ARG A 190 -5.65 13.44 -18.33
C ARG A 190 -6.07 13.13 -16.91
N LYS A 191 -6.97 12.16 -16.72
CA LYS A 191 -7.44 11.72 -15.42
C LYS A 191 -6.30 11.10 -14.58
N ILE A 192 -5.50 10.21 -15.18
CA ILE A 192 -4.32 9.61 -14.56
C ILE A 192 -3.29 10.67 -14.19
N SER A 193 -2.93 11.53 -15.14
CA SER A 193 -1.95 12.61 -14.92
C SER A 193 -2.39 13.55 -13.81
N GLY A 194 -3.67 13.97 -13.80
CA GLY A 194 -4.21 14.81 -12.72
C GLY A 194 -4.18 14.13 -11.34
N ALA A 195 -4.45 12.82 -11.28
CA ALA A 195 -4.36 12.08 -10.03
C ALA A 195 -2.89 11.99 -9.55
N PHE A 196 -1.95 11.72 -10.46
CA PHE A 196 -0.53 11.62 -10.12
C PHE A 196 0.05 12.95 -9.62
N THR A 197 -0.35 14.09 -10.24
CA THR A 197 0.05 15.41 -9.73
C THR A 197 -0.42 15.63 -8.30
N LYS A 198 -1.70 15.33 -8.01
CA LYS A 198 -2.24 15.45 -6.65
C LYS A 198 -1.53 14.50 -5.66
N GLN A 199 -1.29 13.26 -6.05
CA GLN A 199 -0.56 12.31 -5.21
C GLN A 199 0.86 12.79 -4.89
N GLN A 200 1.53 13.43 -5.85
CA GLN A 200 2.86 14.02 -5.64
C GLN A 200 2.81 15.14 -4.59
N GLU A 201 1.86 16.07 -4.71
CA GLU A 201 1.65 17.15 -3.74
C GLU A 201 1.36 16.59 -2.34
N GLN A 202 0.46 15.61 -2.25
CA GLN A 202 0.10 14.93 -1.00
C GLN A 202 1.29 14.20 -0.37
N ALA A 203 2.11 13.53 -1.18
CA ALA A 203 3.30 12.85 -0.72
C ALA A 203 4.36 13.81 -0.16
N LEU A 204 4.52 14.99 -0.78
CA LEU A 204 5.44 16.01 -0.31
C LEU A 204 4.98 16.61 1.03
N LEU A 205 3.69 16.93 1.18
CA LEU A 205 3.11 17.40 2.43
C LEU A 205 3.26 16.39 3.57
N LEU A 206 2.97 15.12 3.29
CA LEU A 206 3.17 14.04 4.27
C LEU A 206 4.64 13.90 4.67
N LYS A 207 5.56 13.99 3.69
CA LYS A 207 7.01 13.93 3.92
C LYS A 207 7.49 15.07 4.78
N GLU A 208 7.08 16.30 4.49
CA GLU A 208 7.39 17.49 5.29
C GLU A 208 7.00 17.25 6.74
N HIS A 209 5.74 16.90 7.00
CA HIS A 209 5.22 16.65 8.34
C HIS A 209 5.98 15.55 9.08
N TYR A 210 6.25 14.39 8.45
CA TYR A 210 6.96 13.32 9.16
C TYR A 210 8.46 13.58 9.32
N SER A 211 9.05 14.46 8.50
CA SER A 211 10.48 14.81 8.60
C SER A 211 10.77 15.63 9.86
N GLU A 212 9.82 16.39 10.34
CA GLU A 212 9.92 17.16 11.59
C GLU A 212 9.71 16.29 12.85
N CYS A 213 9.20 15.07 12.67
CA CYS A 213 8.93 14.18 13.78
C CYS A 213 10.20 13.51 14.29
N LYS A 214 10.49 13.69 15.57
CA LYS A 214 11.64 13.10 16.27
C LYS A 214 11.46 11.63 16.65
N TYR A 215 10.22 11.14 16.65
CA TYR A 215 9.93 9.76 17.05
C TYR A 215 10.19 8.77 15.90
N LYS A 216 10.41 7.51 16.25
CA LYS A 216 10.40 6.40 15.28
C LYS A 216 9.02 6.35 14.62
N LYS A 217 8.96 6.14 13.32
CA LYS A 217 7.73 6.28 12.52
C LYS A 217 7.32 4.98 11.86
N ILE A 218 6.01 4.79 11.76
CA ILE A 218 5.38 3.78 10.92
C ILE A 218 4.32 4.48 10.08
N ILE A 219 4.38 4.32 8.76
CA ILE A 219 3.43 4.90 7.82
C ILE A 219 2.68 3.77 7.14
N CYS A 220 1.37 3.74 7.31
CA CYS A 220 0.47 2.75 6.74
C CYS A 220 -0.50 3.40 5.78
N GLY A 221 -0.95 2.65 4.77
CA GLY A 221 -2.12 3.04 4.01
C GLY A 221 -2.03 2.87 2.52
N ASP A 222 -3.07 3.35 1.87
CA ASP A 222 -3.29 3.29 0.44
C ASP A 222 -2.66 4.50 -0.25
N MET A 223 -1.62 4.26 -1.03
CA MET A 223 -0.98 5.30 -1.85
C MET A 223 -1.66 5.48 -3.21
N ASN A 224 -2.54 4.57 -3.61
CA ASN A 224 -3.11 4.53 -4.96
C ASN A 224 -2.03 4.59 -6.08
N ASN A 225 -0.80 4.14 -5.78
CA ASN A 225 0.34 4.17 -6.69
C ASN A 225 1.30 3.02 -6.42
N SER A 226 2.07 2.65 -7.44
CA SER A 226 2.99 1.50 -7.38
C SER A 226 4.31 1.80 -6.66
N ALA A 227 5.03 0.75 -6.27
CA ALA A 227 6.36 0.83 -5.65
C ALA A 227 7.46 1.40 -6.57
N PHE A 228 7.16 1.61 -7.86
CA PHE A 228 8.09 2.20 -8.83
C PHE A 228 7.91 3.71 -8.98
N SER A 229 6.89 4.29 -8.35
CA SER A 229 6.51 5.70 -8.50
C SER A 229 7.43 6.67 -7.74
N PHE A 230 7.37 7.93 -8.15
CA PHE A 230 7.95 9.04 -7.37
C PHE A 230 7.31 9.14 -5.97
N VAL A 231 6.00 8.96 -5.89
CA VAL A 231 5.20 9.01 -4.65
C VAL A 231 5.73 7.99 -3.64
N TYR A 232 5.93 6.74 -4.06
CA TYR A 232 6.50 5.70 -3.21
C TYR A 232 7.89 6.09 -2.67
N ARG A 233 8.79 6.55 -3.55
CA ARG A 233 10.15 6.97 -3.14
C ARG A 233 10.11 8.13 -2.15
N THR A 234 9.19 9.07 -2.38
CA THR A 234 9.03 10.26 -1.53
C THR A 234 8.56 9.88 -0.13
N ILE A 235 7.51 9.06 -0.02
CA ILE A 235 6.93 8.65 1.26
C ILE A 235 7.84 7.67 1.99
N LYS A 236 8.37 6.65 1.29
CA LYS A 236 9.28 5.68 1.89
C LYS A 236 10.53 6.37 2.46
N GLY A 237 11.11 7.32 1.71
CA GLY A 237 12.33 7.99 2.12
C GLY A 237 13.42 6.99 2.54
N SER A 238 13.95 7.14 3.76
CA SER A 238 14.93 6.23 4.36
C SER A 238 14.33 5.04 5.10
N MET A 239 12.99 4.95 5.22
CA MET A 239 12.31 3.86 5.91
C MET A 239 12.41 2.53 5.15
N GLN A 240 12.08 1.45 5.82
CA GLN A 240 11.96 0.11 5.25
C GLN A 240 10.53 -0.12 4.77
N ASP A 241 10.36 -0.71 3.60
CA ASP A 241 9.09 -1.31 3.18
C ASP A 241 9.02 -2.71 3.80
N THR A 242 7.98 -2.97 4.58
CA THR A 242 7.87 -4.24 5.33
C THR A 242 7.66 -5.44 4.41
N PHE A 243 7.05 -5.27 3.23
CA PHE A 243 6.99 -6.30 2.20
C PHE A 243 8.37 -6.59 1.61
N GLU A 244 9.14 -5.55 1.23
CA GLU A 244 10.50 -5.75 0.70
C GLU A 244 11.41 -6.45 1.73
N ALA A 245 11.21 -6.17 3.02
CA ALA A 245 12.00 -6.73 4.10
C ALA A 245 11.66 -8.21 4.37
N ASN A 246 10.37 -8.56 4.51
CA ASN A 246 9.95 -9.90 4.97
C ASN A 246 8.61 -10.37 4.35
N GLY A 247 8.25 -9.88 3.18
CA GLY A 247 7.11 -10.39 2.41
C GLY A 247 7.48 -11.64 1.61
N SER A 248 6.48 -12.29 1.02
CA SER A 248 6.64 -13.41 0.10
C SER A 248 5.69 -13.34 -1.10
N GLY A 249 6.12 -13.92 -2.22
CA GLY A 249 5.33 -13.96 -3.44
C GLY A 249 5.09 -12.57 -4.04
N PHE A 250 3.97 -12.42 -4.73
CA PHE A 250 3.51 -11.12 -5.25
C PHE A 250 2.91 -10.29 -4.12
N GLY A 251 3.36 -9.05 -3.97
CA GLY A 251 2.80 -8.13 -2.98
C GLY A 251 1.43 -7.57 -3.36
N LYS A 252 0.53 -8.40 -3.91
CA LYS A 252 -0.78 -7.96 -4.37
C LYS A 252 -1.64 -7.48 -3.20
N THR A 253 -1.95 -6.17 -3.17
CA THR A 253 -2.78 -5.56 -2.14
C THR A 253 -4.15 -5.11 -2.65
N TYR A 254 -4.32 -5.01 -3.96
CA TYR A 254 -5.55 -4.59 -4.61
C TYR A 254 -6.05 -5.67 -5.58
N ASN A 255 -7.35 -5.95 -5.54
CA ASN A 255 -7.95 -7.00 -6.36
C ASN A 255 -8.14 -6.57 -7.81
N PHE A 256 -7.04 -6.30 -8.49
CA PHE A 256 -7.04 -5.98 -9.91
C PHE A 256 -6.93 -7.25 -10.76
N LYS A 257 -7.72 -7.33 -11.84
CA LYS A 257 -7.86 -8.53 -12.69
C LYS A 257 -6.58 -8.82 -13.48
N TYR A 258 -5.89 -7.76 -13.96
CA TYR A 258 -4.90 -7.91 -15.02
C TYR A 258 -3.47 -8.11 -14.52
N TYR A 259 -3.15 -7.63 -13.32
CA TYR A 259 -1.82 -7.82 -12.71
C TYR A 259 -1.90 -7.70 -11.17
N PRO A 260 -0.92 -8.27 -10.45
CA PRO A 260 -0.88 -8.16 -8.99
C PRO A 260 -0.51 -6.75 -8.54
N ALA A 261 -1.52 -5.85 -8.46
CA ALA A 261 -1.34 -4.48 -8.06
C ALA A 261 -0.99 -4.38 -6.57
N ARG A 262 0.11 -3.69 -6.25
CA ARG A 262 0.52 -3.33 -4.89
C ARG A 262 0.46 -1.82 -4.75
N ILE A 263 -0.52 -1.32 -4.04
CA ILE A 263 -0.81 0.11 -3.82
C ILE A 263 -0.97 0.48 -2.35
N ASP A 264 -1.07 -0.52 -1.47
CA ASP A 264 -1.09 -0.36 -0.02
C ASP A 264 0.26 -0.75 0.57
N TYR A 265 0.69 -0.05 1.61
CA TYR A 265 2.04 -0.19 2.17
C TYR A 265 2.03 -0.05 3.69
N ILE A 266 3.03 -0.69 4.31
CA ILE A 266 3.48 -0.43 5.67
C ILE A 266 4.97 -0.11 5.59
N PHE A 267 5.34 1.13 5.90
CA PHE A 267 6.74 1.57 6.02
C PHE A 267 7.10 1.70 7.48
N ALA A 268 8.28 1.23 7.86
CA ALA A 268 8.80 1.32 9.21
C ALA A 268 10.17 1.99 9.25
N ASP A 269 10.41 2.80 10.27
CA ASP A 269 11.73 3.40 10.52
C ASP A 269 12.82 2.30 10.60
N LYS A 270 14.05 2.60 10.20
CA LYS A 270 15.18 1.66 10.25
C LYS A 270 15.51 1.15 11.66
N ALA A 271 15.14 1.91 12.68
CA ALA A 271 15.27 1.50 14.08
C ALA A 271 14.17 0.52 14.54
N ILE A 272 13.26 0.13 13.64
CA ILE A 272 12.21 -0.87 13.87
C ILE A 272 12.55 -2.09 13.04
N GLN A 273 12.74 -3.24 13.66
CA GLN A 273 12.97 -4.49 12.96
C GLN A 273 11.67 -5.06 12.41
N VAL A 274 11.64 -5.39 11.14
CA VAL A 274 10.52 -6.11 10.51
C VAL A 274 10.73 -7.60 10.77
N LYS A 275 9.83 -8.21 11.55
CA LYS A 275 9.91 -9.63 11.95
C LYS A 275 9.14 -10.53 10.98
N SER A 276 8.00 -10.05 10.48
CA SER A 276 7.22 -10.70 9.42
C SER A 276 6.32 -9.68 8.71
N PHE A 277 5.88 -10.06 7.52
CA PHE A 277 4.86 -9.34 6.75
C PHE A 277 3.98 -10.33 6.00
N GLU A 278 2.69 -10.08 5.97
CA GLU A 278 1.71 -10.87 5.24
C GLU A 278 0.67 -9.98 4.58
N THR A 279 0.32 -10.29 3.33
CA THR A 279 -0.90 -9.81 2.68
C THR A 279 -1.98 -10.87 2.85
N LEU A 280 -3.08 -10.53 3.52
CA LEU A 280 -4.16 -11.45 3.87
C LEU A 280 -5.16 -11.57 2.72
N ASN A 281 -4.70 -12.10 1.60
CA ASN A 281 -5.41 -12.11 0.32
C ASN A 281 -6.52 -13.17 0.21
N ASP A 282 -6.75 -13.96 1.25
CA ASP A 282 -7.89 -14.88 1.36
C ASP A 282 -9.14 -14.19 1.94
N PHE A 283 -9.03 -12.93 2.37
CA PHE A 283 -10.13 -12.17 2.96
C PHE A 283 -10.72 -11.17 1.97
N TYR A 284 -11.81 -11.55 1.30
CA TYR A 284 -12.45 -10.82 0.19
C TYR A 284 -13.68 -10.01 0.64
N ASN A 285 -13.50 -9.01 1.51
CA ASN A 285 -14.59 -8.12 1.96
C ASN A 285 -14.36 -6.65 1.60
N SER A 286 -13.32 -6.38 0.84
CA SER A 286 -12.99 -5.13 0.17
C SER A 286 -12.31 -5.45 -1.17
N ASP A 287 -12.15 -4.48 -2.05
CA ASP A 287 -11.28 -4.58 -3.23
C ASP A 287 -9.79 -4.47 -2.87
N HIS A 288 -9.48 -4.10 -1.63
CA HIS A 288 -8.15 -4.19 -1.06
C HIS A 288 -8.02 -5.39 -0.12
N PHE A 289 -6.80 -5.89 0.03
CA PHE A 289 -6.45 -6.94 0.98
C PHE A 289 -5.77 -6.34 2.21
N PRO A 290 -6.11 -6.81 3.42
CA PRO A 290 -5.44 -6.35 4.64
C PRO A 290 -3.96 -6.72 4.63
N LEU A 291 -3.12 -5.82 5.13
CA LEU A 291 -1.71 -6.05 5.39
C LEU A 291 -1.48 -6.18 6.87
N ILE A 292 -0.64 -7.11 7.27
CA ILE A 292 -0.20 -7.23 8.67
C ILE A 292 1.31 -7.40 8.74
N SER A 293 1.95 -6.67 9.65
CA SER A 293 3.38 -6.80 9.92
C SER A 293 3.63 -6.93 11.41
N ARG A 294 4.51 -7.85 11.78
CA ARG A 294 5.04 -7.98 13.13
C ARG A 294 6.38 -7.29 13.20
N LEU A 295 6.53 -6.41 14.16
CA LEU A 295 7.60 -5.45 14.29
C LEU A 295 8.20 -5.50 15.71
N GLU A 296 9.47 -5.08 15.84
CA GLU A 296 10.15 -4.93 17.12
C GLU A 296 10.98 -3.65 17.12
N ILE A 297 10.93 -2.86 18.19
CA ILE A 297 11.79 -1.68 18.38
C ILE A 297 13.18 -2.15 18.78
N LYS A 298 14.23 -1.71 18.02
CA LYS A 298 15.63 -2.00 18.35
C LYS A 298 16.16 -1.07 19.43
#